data_e84c8965381f474aae4b24dce2d8a7b1
#
_entry.id   e84c8965381f474aae4b24dce2d8a7b1
#
_cell.length_a   1.000
_cell.length_b   1.000
_cell.length_c   1.000
_cell.angle_alpha   90.00
_cell.angle_beta   90.00
_cell.angle_gamma   90.00
#
_symmetry.space_group_name_H-M   'P 1'
#
loop_
_entity.id
_entity.type
_entity.pdbx_description
1 polymer ?
#
loop_
_entity_poly.entity_id
_entity_poly.type
_entity_poly.pdbx_seq_one_letter_code
_entity_poly.pdbx_strand_id
1 'polypeptide(L)'
;MSQTHLASVPDPSVPKHSADRQSPQLWQQPIRSPEIQAEVERIGTIAPYVAMSRDEALFTCLNNWRDRRTCGRIMTVDRLGLFKALDYYTNQQTRRRGDLIRMPAPVAYIEVDDPGNGKNIFLSILDFLANPVSCGNPRDLRLRTWATIKKCGVRILVVNYADLLLFSGLNELMRISEKCGISVILCGTSRLDEILDAQHRKRYLPIHNTFLNHHRLSVLSASEIATVIGSWENTLGWSKPMNLATYEVIVNSLNQLSNGQIQPLYDLLKQIAIWYLDEPNSEINANNISTLLTKVQAPQVGLE
;
A
#
# COMPACT_ATOMS: atom_id res chain seq x y z
N MET A 1 45.51 -11.05 -65.39
CA MET A 1 46.53 -12.11 -65.36
C MET A 1 47.06 -12.27 -63.97
N SER A 2 47.05 -13.53 -63.51
CA SER A 2 47.78 -14.12 -62.36
C SER A 2 47.32 -13.76 -60.96
N GLN A 3 46.48 -14.68 -60.47
CA GLN A 3 46.28 -14.98 -59.05
C GLN A 3 47.54 -15.56 -58.43
N THR A 4 47.82 -15.18 -57.21
CA THR A 4 48.70 -15.94 -56.33
C THR A 4 48.01 -16.21 -54.99
N HIS A 5 47.65 -17.48 -54.78
CA HIS A 5 47.22 -18.02 -53.51
C HIS A 5 48.36 -17.95 -52.49
N LEU A 6 48.07 -17.46 -51.28
CA LEU A 6 48.87 -17.69 -50.08
C LEU A 6 48.04 -18.51 -49.10
N ALA A 7 48.50 -19.74 -48.89
CA ALA A 7 47.95 -20.66 -47.92
C ALA A 7 48.26 -20.18 -46.47
N SER A 8 47.24 -20.12 -45.65
CA SER A 8 47.38 -19.85 -44.23
C SER A 8 47.72 -21.11 -43.45
N VAL A 9 48.80 -21.03 -42.72
CA VAL A 9 49.29 -22.06 -41.74
C VAL A 9 48.38 -22.00 -40.50
N PRO A 10 47.90 -23.12 -39.95
CA PRO A 10 47.14 -23.12 -38.68
C PRO A 10 48.11 -23.00 -37.47
N ASP A 11 47.75 -22.08 -36.59
CA ASP A 11 48.43 -21.85 -35.30
C ASP A 11 47.97 -22.89 -34.25
N PRO A 12 48.90 -23.64 -33.60
CA PRO A 12 48.55 -24.72 -32.67
C PRO A 12 48.67 -24.26 -31.21
N SER A 13 47.94 -23.23 -30.77
CA SER A 13 47.95 -22.91 -29.33
C SER A 13 46.69 -22.19 -28.83
N VAL A 14 45.55 -22.89 -28.92
CA VAL A 14 44.38 -22.48 -28.12
C VAL A 14 44.04 -23.62 -27.17
N PRO A 15 44.24 -23.50 -25.85
CA PRO A 15 43.79 -24.51 -24.89
C PRO A 15 42.26 -24.56 -24.89
N LYS A 16 41.69 -25.72 -25.19
CA LYS A 16 40.28 -26.01 -24.96
C LYS A 16 39.97 -26.00 -23.47
N HIS A 17 39.65 -24.84 -22.92
CA HIS A 17 38.94 -24.79 -21.64
C HIS A 17 37.47 -25.18 -21.90
N SER A 18 37.19 -26.46 -21.71
CA SER A 18 35.87 -26.96 -21.40
C SER A 18 35.53 -26.48 -19.98
N ALA A 19 35.12 -25.21 -19.88
CA ALA A 19 34.43 -24.74 -18.69
C ALA A 19 33.02 -25.31 -18.75
N ASP A 20 32.74 -26.33 -17.99
CA ASP A 20 31.42 -26.67 -17.50
C ASP A 20 30.84 -25.42 -16.86
N ARG A 21 30.15 -24.59 -17.66
CA ARG A 21 29.26 -23.57 -17.15
C ARG A 21 28.08 -24.33 -16.56
N GLN A 22 28.18 -24.68 -15.28
CA GLN A 22 27.02 -25.01 -14.48
C GLN A 22 26.04 -23.85 -14.68
N SER A 23 24.94 -24.11 -15.40
CA SER A 23 23.81 -23.21 -15.52
C SER A 23 23.44 -22.74 -14.12
N PRO A 24 23.19 -21.43 -13.89
CA PRO A 24 22.75 -20.97 -12.59
C PRO A 24 21.57 -21.85 -12.17
N GLN A 25 21.66 -22.48 -11.02
CA GLN A 25 20.55 -23.27 -10.49
C GLN A 25 19.36 -22.31 -10.39
N LEU A 26 18.44 -22.39 -11.35
CA LEU A 26 17.14 -21.79 -11.23
C LEU A 26 16.58 -22.22 -9.88
N TRP A 27 16.21 -21.27 -9.06
CA TRP A 27 15.63 -21.45 -7.74
C TRP A 27 14.57 -22.56 -7.81
N GLN A 28 14.96 -23.76 -7.38
CA GLN A 28 14.04 -24.88 -7.32
C GLN A 28 13.07 -24.57 -6.18
N GLN A 29 11.87 -24.14 -6.53
CA GLN A 29 10.79 -24.08 -5.56
C GLN A 29 10.62 -25.49 -4.97
N PRO A 30 10.40 -25.61 -3.65
CA PRO A 30 10.15 -26.92 -3.06
C PRO A 30 9.01 -27.59 -3.81
N ILE A 31 9.18 -28.86 -4.17
CA ILE A 31 8.15 -29.66 -4.83
C ILE A 31 7.04 -29.90 -3.80
N ARG A 32 5.95 -29.14 -3.95
CA ARG A 32 4.77 -29.22 -3.09
C ARG A 32 3.68 -30.05 -3.77
N SER A 33 2.84 -30.71 -2.99
CA SER A 33 1.61 -31.29 -3.54
C SER A 33 0.70 -30.18 -4.08
N PRO A 34 -0.19 -30.45 -5.06
CA PRO A 34 -1.12 -29.46 -5.58
C PRO A 34 -1.98 -28.80 -4.49
N GLU A 35 -2.35 -29.54 -3.46
CA GLU A 35 -3.14 -29.05 -2.31
C GLU A 35 -2.34 -28.03 -1.48
N ILE A 36 -1.09 -28.34 -1.16
CA ILE A 36 -0.21 -27.42 -0.43
C ILE A 36 0.07 -26.18 -1.27
N GLN A 37 0.27 -26.34 -2.57
CA GLN A 37 0.50 -25.19 -3.45
C GLN A 37 -0.71 -24.26 -3.51
N ALA A 38 -1.93 -24.80 -3.62
CA ALA A 38 -3.16 -24.02 -3.60
C ALA A 38 -3.32 -23.27 -2.26
N GLU A 39 -2.95 -23.90 -1.13
CA GLU A 39 -3.00 -23.26 0.18
C GLU A 39 -1.95 -22.14 0.30
N VAL A 40 -0.75 -22.31 -0.22
CA VAL A 40 0.28 -21.26 -0.29
C VAL A 40 -0.22 -20.05 -1.10
N GLU A 41 -0.87 -20.29 -2.23
CA GLU A 41 -1.48 -19.21 -3.03
C GLU A 41 -2.58 -18.49 -2.25
N ARG A 42 -3.43 -19.24 -1.54
CA ARG A 42 -4.47 -18.66 -0.67
C ARG A 42 -3.87 -17.81 0.43
N ILE A 43 -2.84 -18.29 1.13
CA ILE A 43 -2.12 -17.53 2.17
C ILE A 43 -1.58 -16.22 1.60
N GLY A 44 -1.06 -16.25 0.37
CA GLY A 44 -0.54 -15.08 -0.33
C GLY A 44 -1.54 -13.93 -0.43
N THR A 45 -2.83 -14.22 -0.49
CA THR A 45 -3.90 -13.22 -0.63
C THR A 45 -4.49 -12.74 0.70
N ILE A 46 -4.21 -13.43 1.82
CA ILE A 46 -4.81 -13.11 3.12
C ILE A 46 -4.19 -11.83 3.70
N ALA A 47 -5.05 -10.84 3.89
CA ALA A 47 -4.71 -9.58 4.52
C ALA A 47 -5.97 -8.94 5.15
N PRO A 48 -6.52 -9.52 6.26
CA PRO A 48 -7.74 -9.02 6.88
C PRO A 48 -7.54 -7.61 7.43
N TYR A 49 -8.63 -6.84 7.51
CA TYR A 49 -8.64 -5.60 8.26
C TYR A 49 -9.20 -5.84 9.65
N VAL A 50 -8.53 -5.28 10.64
CA VAL A 50 -8.96 -5.26 12.04
C VAL A 50 -8.95 -3.81 12.50
N ALA A 51 -10.10 -3.29 12.93
CA ALA A 51 -10.18 -1.94 13.50
C ALA A 51 -9.45 -1.91 14.86
N MET A 52 -8.61 -0.92 15.04
CA MET A 52 -7.76 -0.76 16.22
C MET A 52 -7.97 0.62 16.85
N SER A 53 -7.46 0.81 18.07
CA SER A 53 -7.60 2.08 18.79
C SER A 53 -7.01 3.28 18.01
N ARG A 54 -5.89 3.09 17.32
CA ARG A 54 -5.31 4.12 16.46
C ARG A 54 -6.23 4.52 15.30
N ASP A 55 -7.00 3.57 14.75
CA ASP A 55 -7.94 3.81 13.67
C ASP A 55 -9.20 4.56 14.15
N GLU A 56 -9.65 4.31 15.40
CA GLU A 56 -10.74 5.06 16.02
C GLU A 56 -10.39 6.55 16.16
N ALA A 57 -9.15 6.85 16.55
CA ALA A 57 -8.65 8.22 16.61
C ALA A 57 -8.64 8.88 15.22
N LEU A 58 -8.23 8.14 14.18
CA LEU A 58 -8.27 8.57 12.79
C LEU A 58 -9.72 8.86 12.35
N PHE A 59 -10.66 7.94 12.61
CA PHE A 59 -12.07 8.09 12.23
C PHE A 59 -12.73 9.28 12.94
N THR A 60 -12.42 9.47 14.22
CA THR A 60 -12.87 10.63 14.96
C THR A 60 -12.35 11.94 14.35
N CYS A 61 -11.08 11.96 13.94
CA CYS A 61 -10.48 13.11 13.26
C CYS A 61 -11.18 13.39 11.92
N LEU A 62 -11.39 12.37 11.09
CA LEU A 62 -12.07 12.48 9.79
C LEU A 62 -13.51 12.99 9.96
N ASN A 63 -14.26 12.46 10.93
CA ASN A 63 -15.62 12.90 11.21
C ASN A 63 -15.65 14.37 11.63
N ASN A 64 -14.76 14.78 12.53
CA ASN A 64 -14.64 16.16 12.98
C ASN A 64 -14.33 17.13 11.82
N TRP A 65 -13.40 16.76 10.94
CA TRP A 65 -13.07 17.56 9.77
C TRP A 65 -14.22 17.63 8.78
N ARG A 66 -14.89 16.51 8.51
CA ARG A 66 -16.08 16.44 7.65
C ARG A 66 -17.18 17.38 8.17
N ASP A 67 -17.49 17.33 9.45
CA ASP A 67 -18.62 18.07 10.03
C ASP A 67 -18.32 19.56 10.10
N ARG A 68 -17.06 19.93 10.34
CA ARG A 68 -16.61 21.33 10.33
C ARG A 68 -16.24 21.86 8.95
N ARG A 69 -16.24 21.01 7.91
CA ARG A 69 -15.79 21.33 6.55
C ARG A 69 -14.38 21.91 6.50
N THR A 70 -13.49 21.37 7.32
CA THR A 70 -12.10 21.75 7.36
C THR A 70 -11.25 20.76 6.58
N CYS A 71 -10.25 21.27 5.85
CA CYS A 71 -9.27 20.44 5.17
C CYS A 71 -8.13 20.07 6.10
N GLY A 72 -7.44 19.00 5.76
CA GLY A 72 -6.30 18.54 6.55
C GLY A 72 -5.42 17.54 5.81
N ARG A 73 -4.37 17.10 6.48
CA ARG A 73 -3.44 16.09 6.00
C ARG A 73 -3.23 14.99 7.02
N ILE A 74 -3.07 13.77 6.54
CA ILE A 74 -2.76 12.58 7.33
C ILE A 74 -1.43 12.03 6.85
N MET A 75 -0.54 11.82 7.81
CA MET A 75 0.80 11.30 7.55
C MET A 75 1.00 9.96 8.24
N THR A 76 1.67 9.05 7.56
CA THR A 76 2.02 7.74 8.09
C THR A 76 3.26 7.17 7.43
N VAL A 77 3.93 6.26 8.13
CA VAL A 77 4.90 5.33 7.57
C VAL A 77 4.25 3.99 7.22
N ASP A 78 3.09 3.67 7.83
CA ASP A 78 2.31 2.44 7.61
C ASP A 78 1.25 2.67 6.51
N ARG A 79 1.71 2.67 5.25
CA ARG A 79 0.85 2.95 4.09
C ARG A 79 -0.31 1.96 3.95
N LEU A 80 -0.05 0.66 4.13
CA LEU A 80 -1.10 -0.35 4.01
C LEU A 80 -2.11 -0.24 5.16
N GLY A 81 -1.65 0.05 6.38
CA GLY A 81 -2.54 0.29 7.52
C GLY A 81 -3.46 1.46 7.28
N LEU A 82 -2.92 2.58 6.80
CA LEU A 82 -3.74 3.75 6.44
C LEU A 82 -4.74 3.42 5.32
N PHE A 83 -4.28 2.75 4.24
CA PHE A 83 -5.17 2.36 3.14
C PHE A 83 -6.35 1.54 3.63
N LYS A 84 -6.09 0.48 4.41
CA LYS A 84 -7.14 -0.40 4.94
C LYS A 84 -8.11 0.33 5.88
N ALA A 85 -7.61 1.21 6.73
CA ALA A 85 -8.44 2.02 7.63
C ALA A 85 -9.33 3.00 6.83
N LEU A 86 -8.78 3.65 5.81
CA LEU A 86 -9.54 4.57 4.94
C LEU A 86 -10.57 3.85 4.07
N ASP A 87 -10.23 2.68 3.53
CA ASP A 87 -11.16 1.84 2.79
C ASP A 87 -12.33 1.40 3.68
N TYR A 88 -12.03 0.91 4.89
CA TYR A 88 -13.04 0.56 5.88
C TYR A 88 -13.94 1.75 6.22
N TYR A 89 -13.36 2.91 6.55
CA TYR A 89 -14.11 4.13 6.85
C TYR A 89 -15.01 4.54 5.69
N THR A 90 -14.50 4.50 4.47
CA THR A 90 -15.24 4.87 3.26
C THR A 90 -16.43 3.93 3.04
N ASN A 91 -16.21 2.62 3.15
CA ASN A 91 -17.24 1.60 2.95
C ASN A 91 -18.35 1.65 4.02
N GLN A 92 -18.05 2.11 5.24
CA GLN A 92 -19.05 2.35 6.28
C GLN A 92 -19.97 3.54 5.97
N GLN A 93 -19.46 4.55 5.29
CA GLN A 93 -20.16 5.82 5.03
C GLN A 93 -20.78 5.89 3.63
N THR A 94 -20.12 5.31 2.65
CA THR A 94 -20.53 5.33 1.23
C THR A 94 -20.65 3.90 0.71
N ARG A 95 -21.86 3.51 0.32
CA ARG A 95 -22.11 2.16 -0.22
C ARG A 95 -21.89 2.18 -1.73
N ARG A 96 -20.84 1.48 -2.17
CA ARG A 96 -20.52 1.27 -3.59
C ARG A 96 -20.54 -0.25 -3.90
N ARG A 97 -21.06 -0.60 -5.06
CA ARG A 97 -21.01 -1.98 -5.57
C ARG A 97 -20.69 -1.91 -7.08
N GLY A 98 -19.44 -2.16 -7.42
CA GLY A 98 -18.94 -1.97 -8.79
C GLY A 98 -19.16 -0.52 -9.25
N ASP A 99 -19.81 -0.35 -10.40
CA ASP A 99 -20.13 0.96 -10.98
C ASP A 99 -21.40 1.61 -10.41
N LEU A 100 -22.00 1.01 -9.38
CA LEU A 100 -23.18 1.55 -8.71
C LEU A 100 -22.77 2.19 -7.38
N ILE A 101 -23.24 3.41 -7.16
CA ILE A 101 -23.08 4.13 -5.91
C ILE A 101 -24.45 4.51 -5.34
N ARG A 102 -24.65 4.21 -4.05
CA ARG A 102 -25.88 4.62 -3.36
C ARG A 102 -25.74 6.05 -2.87
N MET A 103 -26.72 6.89 -3.22
CA MET A 103 -26.75 8.27 -2.74
C MET A 103 -27.54 8.40 -1.43
N PRO A 104 -27.13 9.32 -0.53
CA PRO A 104 -25.94 10.17 -0.63
C PRO A 104 -24.64 9.38 -0.44
N ALA A 105 -23.56 9.86 -1.05
CA ALA A 105 -22.19 9.35 -0.91
C ALA A 105 -21.35 10.39 -0.15
N PRO A 106 -21.48 10.47 1.18
CA PRO A 106 -20.87 11.54 1.96
C PRO A 106 -19.35 11.50 2.00
N VAL A 107 -18.75 10.32 1.79
CA VAL A 107 -17.31 10.12 1.72
C VAL A 107 -16.92 9.68 0.31
N ALA A 108 -16.01 10.41 -0.33
CA ALA A 108 -15.36 9.99 -1.55
C ALA A 108 -13.88 9.69 -1.25
N TYR A 109 -13.37 8.61 -1.84
CA TYR A 109 -11.98 8.18 -1.70
C TYR A 109 -11.35 8.01 -3.08
N ILE A 110 -10.18 8.58 -3.26
CA ILE A 110 -9.38 8.40 -4.48
C ILE A 110 -7.92 8.13 -4.15
N GLU A 111 -7.26 7.45 -5.04
CA GLU A 111 -5.82 7.30 -5.06
C GLU A 111 -5.22 8.16 -6.16
N VAL A 112 -4.03 8.71 -5.89
CA VAL A 112 -3.33 9.55 -6.86
C VAL A 112 -2.45 8.67 -7.71
N ASP A 113 -2.72 8.66 -9.03
CA ASP A 113 -1.83 8.08 -10.02
C ASP A 113 -0.71 9.06 -10.40
N ASP A 114 0.45 8.56 -10.76
CA ASP A 114 1.55 9.37 -11.29
C ASP A 114 1.34 9.64 -12.80
N PRO A 115 1.39 10.90 -13.26
CA PRO A 115 1.58 12.13 -12.50
C PRO A 115 0.30 12.67 -11.87
N GLY A 116 0.34 13.06 -10.58
CA GLY A 116 -0.78 13.60 -9.82
C GLY A 116 -1.20 15.01 -10.24
N ASN A 117 -1.61 15.18 -11.49
CA ASN A 117 -2.06 16.46 -12.03
C ASN A 117 -3.59 16.66 -11.87
N GLY A 118 -4.06 17.89 -12.09
CA GLY A 118 -5.47 18.25 -11.91
C GLY A 118 -6.43 17.44 -12.80
N LYS A 119 -6.03 17.03 -14.01
CA LYS A 119 -6.87 16.22 -14.91
C LYS A 119 -7.10 14.82 -14.33
N ASN A 120 -6.02 14.16 -13.88
CA ASN A 120 -6.10 12.82 -13.30
C ASN A 120 -6.97 12.84 -12.03
N ILE A 121 -6.83 13.84 -11.17
CA ILE A 121 -7.69 14.03 -9.99
C ILE A 121 -9.18 14.07 -10.37
N PHE A 122 -9.54 14.84 -11.41
CA PHE A 122 -10.93 14.89 -11.85
C PHE A 122 -11.44 13.56 -12.35
N LEU A 123 -10.63 12.82 -13.12
CA LEU A 123 -11.00 11.51 -13.64
C LEU A 123 -11.20 10.50 -12.49
N SER A 124 -10.30 10.45 -11.52
CA SER A 124 -10.40 9.55 -10.35
C SER A 124 -11.63 9.87 -9.50
N ILE A 125 -11.95 11.15 -9.28
CA ILE A 125 -13.17 11.54 -8.54
C ILE A 125 -14.43 11.12 -9.30
N LEU A 126 -14.48 11.34 -10.61
CA LEU A 126 -15.64 10.98 -11.44
C LEU A 126 -15.82 9.47 -11.51
N ASP A 127 -14.73 8.69 -11.60
CA ASP A 127 -14.77 7.24 -11.55
C ASP A 127 -15.31 6.74 -10.22
N PHE A 128 -14.76 7.23 -9.10
CA PHE A 128 -15.26 6.87 -7.77
C PHE A 128 -16.76 7.15 -7.61
N LEU A 129 -17.22 8.27 -8.12
CA LEU A 129 -18.64 8.70 -8.01
C LEU A 129 -19.56 8.08 -9.09
N ALA A 130 -19.12 7.00 -9.75
CA ALA A 130 -19.87 6.26 -10.75
C ALA A 130 -20.37 7.15 -11.93
N ASN A 131 -19.56 8.13 -12.32
CA ASN A 131 -19.79 9.00 -13.47
C ASN A 131 -18.52 9.07 -14.34
N PRO A 132 -17.94 7.91 -14.73
CA PRO A 132 -16.64 7.86 -15.39
C PRO A 132 -16.64 8.57 -16.75
N VAL A 133 -15.48 9.12 -17.07
CA VAL A 133 -15.16 9.65 -18.40
C VAL A 133 -13.70 9.31 -18.70
N SER A 134 -13.43 8.96 -19.94
CA SER A 134 -12.08 8.58 -20.36
C SER A 134 -11.23 9.76 -20.79
N CYS A 135 -11.83 10.88 -21.16
CA CYS A 135 -11.14 12.07 -21.66
C CYS A 135 -12.00 13.33 -21.47
N GLY A 136 -11.38 14.48 -21.72
CA GLY A 136 -12.02 15.80 -21.68
C GLY A 136 -11.00 16.92 -21.52
N ASN A 137 -11.40 18.14 -21.85
CA ASN A 137 -10.56 19.28 -21.53
C ASN A 137 -10.65 19.60 -20.01
N PRO A 138 -9.60 20.16 -19.41
CA PRO A 138 -9.54 20.38 -17.97
C PRO A 138 -10.68 21.26 -17.42
N ARG A 139 -11.21 22.19 -18.21
CA ARG A 139 -12.30 23.07 -17.80
C ARG A 139 -13.62 22.31 -17.66
N ASP A 140 -13.94 21.48 -18.64
CA ASP A 140 -15.19 20.71 -18.64
C ASP A 140 -15.16 19.61 -17.57
N LEU A 141 -14.03 18.93 -17.43
CA LEU A 141 -13.81 17.96 -16.36
C LEU A 141 -14.00 18.60 -14.98
N ARG A 142 -13.44 19.79 -14.75
CA ARG A 142 -13.62 20.54 -13.51
C ARG A 142 -15.10 20.81 -13.21
N LEU A 143 -15.82 21.38 -14.16
CA LEU A 143 -17.24 21.71 -13.98
C LEU A 143 -18.08 20.46 -13.73
N ARG A 144 -17.83 19.39 -14.49
CA ARG A 144 -18.51 18.10 -14.32
C ARG A 144 -18.22 17.51 -12.95
N THR A 145 -16.94 17.52 -12.49
CA THR A 145 -16.55 17.03 -11.18
C THR A 145 -17.25 17.79 -10.06
N TRP A 146 -17.27 19.12 -10.10
CA TRP A 146 -17.98 19.93 -9.10
C TRP A 146 -19.48 19.65 -9.05
N ALA A 147 -20.11 19.51 -10.22
CA ALA A 147 -21.52 19.17 -10.31
C ALA A 147 -21.81 17.78 -9.74
N THR A 148 -20.93 16.78 -10.03
CA THR A 148 -21.08 15.41 -9.56
C THR A 148 -20.87 15.32 -8.04
N ILE A 149 -19.85 15.98 -7.48
CA ILE A 149 -19.61 16.09 -6.04
C ILE A 149 -20.87 16.60 -5.32
N LYS A 150 -21.46 17.69 -5.82
CA LYS A 150 -22.67 18.28 -5.23
C LYS A 150 -23.88 17.35 -5.38
N LYS A 151 -24.08 16.76 -6.55
CA LYS A 151 -25.18 15.82 -6.84
C LYS A 151 -25.11 14.59 -5.93
N CYS A 152 -23.92 14.02 -5.71
CA CYS A 152 -23.73 12.85 -4.87
C CYS A 152 -23.75 13.17 -3.36
N GLY A 153 -23.80 14.44 -2.97
CA GLY A 153 -23.84 14.85 -1.56
C GLY A 153 -22.52 14.57 -0.82
N VAL A 154 -21.39 14.61 -1.53
CA VAL A 154 -20.05 14.43 -0.93
C VAL A 154 -19.79 15.53 0.09
N ARG A 155 -19.30 15.16 1.26
CA ARG A 155 -18.93 16.08 2.35
C ARG A 155 -17.44 16.06 2.64
N ILE A 156 -16.79 14.91 2.39
CA ILE A 156 -15.35 14.73 2.57
C ILE A 156 -14.78 13.96 1.38
N LEU A 157 -13.69 14.44 0.83
CA LEU A 157 -12.89 13.79 -0.20
C LEU A 157 -11.54 13.40 0.42
N VAL A 158 -11.27 12.12 0.48
CA VAL A 158 -10.00 11.56 0.93
C VAL A 158 -9.14 11.26 -0.28
N VAL A 159 -7.91 11.76 -0.30
CA VAL A 159 -6.95 11.65 -1.40
C VAL A 159 -5.72 10.94 -0.90
N ASN A 160 -5.58 9.66 -1.23
CA ASN A 160 -4.44 8.84 -0.84
C ASN A 160 -3.28 8.99 -1.83
N TYR A 161 -2.05 8.70 -1.40
CA TYR A 161 -0.82 8.94 -2.14
C TYR A 161 -0.63 10.42 -2.54
N ALA A 162 -1.06 11.34 -1.70
CA ALA A 162 -1.00 12.78 -1.98
C ALA A 162 0.43 13.33 -2.10
N ASP A 163 1.44 12.59 -1.69
CA ASP A 163 2.86 12.87 -1.92
C ASP A 163 3.29 12.71 -3.39
N LEU A 164 2.45 12.15 -4.26
CA LEU A 164 2.63 12.10 -5.71
C LEU A 164 2.01 13.31 -6.44
N LEU A 165 1.30 14.19 -5.72
CA LEU A 165 0.60 15.33 -6.30
C LEU A 165 1.58 16.38 -6.84
N LEU A 166 1.33 16.80 -8.08
CA LEU A 166 1.91 18.00 -8.61
C LEU A 166 1.21 19.25 -8.07
N PHE A 167 1.86 20.41 -8.20
CA PHE A 167 1.26 21.71 -7.82
C PHE A 167 -0.13 21.92 -8.43
N SER A 168 -0.34 21.54 -9.69
CA SER A 168 -1.64 21.64 -10.37
C SER A 168 -2.72 20.79 -9.71
N GLY A 169 -2.38 19.58 -9.25
CA GLY A 169 -3.28 18.71 -8.51
C GLY A 169 -3.66 19.29 -7.16
N LEU A 170 -2.68 19.72 -6.36
CA LEU A 170 -2.90 20.38 -5.07
C LEU A 170 -3.79 21.63 -5.20
N ASN A 171 -3.54 22.47 -6.21
CA ASN A 171 -4.32 23.67 -6.46
C ASN A 171 -5.77 23.35 -6.87
N GLU A 172 -6.02 22.30 -7.65
CA GLU A 172 -7.39 21.88 -7.97
C GLU A 172 -8.13 21.30 -6.76
N LEU A 173 -7.45 20.55 -5.89
CA LEU A 173 -8.03 20.03 -4.65
C LEU A 173 -8.39 21.17 -3.68
N MET A 174 -7.56 22.20 -3.55
CA MET A 174 -7.90 23.41 -2.81
C MET A 174 -9.16 24.07 -3.40
N ARG A 175 -9.23 24.24 -4.72
CA ARG A 175 -10.42 24.82 -5.39
C ARG A 175 -11.67 23.98 -5.21
N ILE A 176 -11.56 22.63 -5.19
CA ILE A 176 -12.68 21.73 -4.92
C ILE A 176 -13.24 22.01 -3.52
N SER A 177 -12.37 22.12 -2.51
CA SER A 177 -12.83 22.42 -1.15
C SER A 177 -13.58 23.74 -1.07
N GLU A 178 -13.05 24.79 -1.68
CA GLU A 178 -13.68 26.12 -1.69
C GLU A 178 -15.02 26.16 -2.48
N LYS A 179 -15.05 25.60 -3.69
CA LYS A 179 -16.21 25.71 -4.61
C LYS A 179 -17.31 24.71 -4.28
N CYS A 180 -16.98 23.55 -3.73
CA CYS A 180 -17.97 22.55 -3.34
C CYS A 180 -18.34 22.65 -1.86
N GLY A 181 -17.58 23.36 -1.04
CA GLY A 181 -17.79 23.49 0.40
C GLY A 181 -17.63 22.17 1.14
N ILE A 182 -16.63 21.36 0.75
CA ILE A 182 -16.35 20.05 1.33
C ILE A 182 -14.98 20.03 1.98
N SER A 183 -14.77 19.07 2.88
CA SER A 183 -13.44 18.75 3.40
C SER A 183 -12.64 17.99 2.35
N VAL A 184 -11.37 18.34 2.20
CA VAL A 184 -10.40 17.56 1.42
C VAL A 184 -9.27 17.16 2.34
N ILE A 185 -8.95 15.86 2.35
CA ILE A 185 -7.95 15.29 3.23
C ILE A 185 -6.84 14.67 2.37
N LEU A 186 -5.64 15.18 2.52
CA LEU A 186 -4.45 14.67 1.83
C LEU A 186 -3.79 13.61 2.70
N CYS A 187 -3.62 12.40 2.17
CA CYS A 187 -2.99 11.28 2.87
C CYS A 187 -1.69 10.89 2.17
N GLY A 188 -0.60 10.78 2.93
CA GLY A 188 0.71 10.45 2.38
C GLY A 188 1.76 10.17 3.44
N THR A 189 3.01 10.21 3.04
CA THR A 189 4.18 10.09 3.92
C THR A 189 4.65 11.46 4.43
N SER A 190 5.72 11.49 5.23
CA SER A 190 6.38 12.74 5.65
C SER A 190 6.79 13.64 4.48
N ARG A 191 7.00 13.09 3.28
CA ARG A 191 7.27 13.84 2.07
C ARG A 191 6.16 14.84 1.73
N LEU A 192 4.90 14.53 2.09
CA LEU A 192 3.79 15.46 1.92
C LEU A 192 3.98 16.74 2.74
N ASP A 193 4.53 16.64 3.96
CA ASP A 193 4.88 17.79 4.77
C ASP A 193 5.96 18.64 4.11
N GLU A 194 7.03 18.00 3.60
CA GLU A 194 8.11 18.69 2.90
C GLU A 194 7.61 19.47 1.67
N ILE A 195 6.65 18.87 0.93
CA ILE A 195 6.03 19.52 -0.22
C ILE A 195 5.19 20.73 0.19
N LEU A 196 4.40 20.60 1.24
CA LEU A 196 3.47 21.65 1.68
C LEU A 196 4.18 22.73 2.49
N ASP A 197 5.17 22.37 3.31
CA ASP A 197 5.93 23.26 4.16
C ASP A 197 7.07 23.98 3.42
N ALA A 198 7.22 23.77 2.11
CA ALA A 198 8.14 24.50 1.26
C ALA A 198 7.78 26.00 1.21
N GLN A 199 7.83 26.64 2.37
CA GLN A 199 7.41 28.03 2.64
C GLN A 199 8.11 29.08 1.77
N HIS A 200 9.27 28.74 1.17
CA HIS A 200 10.03 29.66 0.31
C HIS A 200 9.35 29.89 -1.05
N ARG A 201 8.32 29.11 -1.37
CA ARG A 201 7.58 29.26 -2.63
C ARG A 201 6.24 29.94 -2.37
N LYS A 202 6.17 31.26 -2.51
CA LYS A 202 4.93 32.05 -2.31
C LYS A 202 3.68 31.43 -2.93
N ARG A 203 3.81 30.69 -4.03
CA ARG A 203 2.68 30.03 -4.70
C ARG A 203 2.08 28.87 -3.90
N TYR A 204 2.81 28.24 -2.96
CA TYR A 204 2.32 27.14 -2.12
C TYR A 204 1.63 27.63 -0.84
N LEU A 205 1.82 28.87 -0.46
CA LEU A 205 1.26 29.41 0.79
C LEU A 205 -0.29 29.26 0.90
N PRO A 206 -1.11 29.51 -0.13
CA PRO A 206 -2.55 29.27 -0.04
C PRO A 206 -2.88 27.79 0.18
N ILE A 207 -2.16 26.88 -0.48
CA ILE A 207 -2.33 25.43 -0.35
C ILE A 207 -1.95 25.00 1.06
N HIS A 208 -0.78 25.42 1.55
CA HIS A 208 -0.32 25.15 2.91
C HIS A 208 -1.37 25.59 3.95
N ASN A 209 -1.87 26.82 3.84
CA ASN A 209 -2.89 27.35 4.74
C ASN A 209 -4.21 26.57 4.70
N THR A 210 -4.58 26.04 3.53
CA THR A 210 -5.79 25.19 3.39
C THR A 210 -5.63 23.85 4.12
N PHE A 211 -4.44 23.25 4.11
CA PHE A 211 -4.15 21.92 4.66
C PHE A 211 -3.32 21.96 5.97
N LEU A 212 -3.49 23.01 6.79
CA LEU A 212 -2.78 23.20 8.05
C LEU A 212 -3.08 22.12 9.09
N ASN A 213 -4.34 21.67 9.17
CA ASN A 213 -4.70 20.63 10.12
C ASN A 213 -3.96 19.34 9.76
N HIS A 214 -3.39 18.69 10.75
CA HIS A 214 -2.69 17.43 10.51
C HIS A 214 -3.04 16.37 11.54
N HIS A 215 -2.99 15.13 11.12
CA HIS A 215 -3.08 13.94 11.95
C HIS A 215 -1.94 13.00 11.56
N ARG A 216 -1.32 12.38 12.55
CA ARG A 216 -0.29 11.37 12.31
C ARG A 216 -0.83 10.01 12.75
N LEU A 217 -0.99 9.09 11.80
CA LEU A 217 -1.32 7.71 12.11
C LEU A 217 -0.06 7.02 12.61
N SER A 218 -0.09 6.56 13.87
CA SER A 218 1.02 5.84 14.49
C SER A 218 1.20 4.45 13.88
N VAL A 219 2.36 3.87 14.07
CA VAL A 219 2.59 2.43 13.86
C VAL A 219 1.82 1.62 14.92
N LEU A 220 1.69 0.31 14.71
CA LEU A 220 1.04 -0.58 15.64
C LEU A 220 1.82 -0.68 16.95
N SER A 221 1.11 -0.70 18.06
CA SER A 221 1.62 -1.10 19.37
C SER A 221 1.75 -2.63 19.45
N ALA A 222 2.51 -3.12 20.42
CA ALA A 222 2.65 -4.58 20.62
C ALA A 222 1.30 -5.29 20.87
N SER A 223 0.38 -4.65 21.59
CA SER A 223 -0.97 -5.18 21.82
C SER A 223 -1.82 -5.22 20.56
N GLU A 224 -1.72 -4.21 19.70
CA GLU A 224 -2.39 -4.18 18.40
C GLU A 224 -1.80 -5.23 17.44
N ILE A 225 -0.49 -5.45 17.48
CA ILE A 225 0.17 -6.53 16.72
C ILE A 225 -0.36 -7.89 17.14
N ALA A 226 -0.48 -8.19 18.43
CA ALA A 226 -1.05 -9.45 18.90
C ALA A 226 -2.49 -9.62 18.39
N THR A 227 -3.29 -8.55 18.36
CA THR A 227 -4.64 -8.55 17.82
C THR A 227 -4.66 -8.85 16.32
N VAL A 228 -3.77 -8.23 15.55
CA VAL A 228 -3.62 -8.47 14.10
C VAL A 228 -3.21 -9.92 13.83
N ILE A 229 -2.24 -10.45 14.57
CA ILE A 229 -1.78 -11.85 14.45
C ILE A 229 -2.96 -12.80 14.68
N GLY A 230 -3.69 -12.66 15.80
CA GLY A 230 -4.81 -13.53 16.13
C GLY A 230 -5.93 -13.46 15.07
N SER A 231 -6.26 -12.28 14.56
CA SER A 231 -7.25 -12.13 13.49
C SER A 231 -6.78 -12.75 12.18
N TRP A 232 -5.50 -12.60 11.83
CA TRP A 232 -4.93 -13.19 10.64
C TRP A 232 -4.94 -14.72 10.71
N GLU A 233 -4.54 -15.30 11.84
CA GLU A 233 -4.61 -16.75 12.09
C GLU A 233 -6.05 -17.28 11.99
N ASN A 234 -7.02 -16.56 12.57
CA ASN A 234 -8.43 -16.93 12.45
C ASN A 234 -8.90 -16.94 10.99
N THR A 235 -8.37 -16.06 10.15
CA THR A 235 -8.70 -16.02 8.72
C THR A 235 -8.10 -17.20 7.95
N LEU A 236 -7.01 -17.81 8.44
CA LEU A 236 -6.48 -19.06 7.87
C LEU A 236 -7.52 -20.19 7.98
N GLY A 237 -8.29 -20.25 9.07
CA GLY A 237 -9.31 -21.28 9.27
C GLY A 237 -8.75 -22.70 9.46
N TRP A 238 -7.47 -22.80 9.85
CA TRP A 238 -6.82 -24.10 10.06
C TRP A 238 -7.38 -24.83 11.29
N SER A 239 -7.59 -26.13 11.16
CA SER A 239 -8.07 -26.97 12.27
C SER A 239 -7.11 -27.01 13.46
N LYS A 240 -5.81 -26.81 13.20
CA LYS A 240 -4.77 -26.68 14.21
C LYS A 240 -4.09 -25.31 14.06
N PRO A 241 -4.56 -24.29 14.81
CA PRO A 241 -3.99 -22.94 14.74
C PRO A 241 -2.56 -22.92 15.31
N MET A 242 -1.75 -22.01 14.82
CA MET A 242 -0.37 -21.83 15.28
C MET A 242 -0.29 -21.16 16.66
N ASN A 243 -1.32 -20.38 17.02
CA ASN A 243 -1.41 -19.62 18.27
C ASN A 243 -0.25 -18.66 18.50
N LEU A 244 0.27 -18.04 17.44
CA LEU A 244 1.44 -17.13 17.50
C LEU A 244 1.23 -15.96 18.47
N ALA A 245 0.01 -15.45 18.57
CA ALA A 245 -0.35 -14.35 19.46
C ALA A 245 -0.19 -14.68 20.95
N THR A 246 -0.13 -15.95 21.32
CA THR A 246 0.02 -16.38 22.73
C THR A 246 1.47 -16.31 23.21
N TYR A 247 2.43 -16.24 22.29
CA TYR A 247 3.84 -16.22 22.62
C TYR A 247 4.37 -14.77 22.59
N GLU A 248 4.51 -14.16 23.76
CA GLU A 248 4.98 -12.77 23.86
C GLU A 248 6.32 -12.53 23.15
N VAL A 249 7.24 -13.49 23.21
CA VAL A 249 8.54 -13.42 22.52
C VAL A 249 8.36 -13.32 21.01
N ILE A 250 7.41 -14.08 20.43
CA ILE A 250 7.12 -14.05 18.99
C ILE A 250 6.49 -12.69 18.62
N VAL A 251 5.51 -12.24 19.40
CA VAL A 251 4.85 -10.93 19.18
C VAL A 251 5.88 -9.79 19.20
N ASN A 252 6.79 -9.81 20.19
CA ASN A 252 7.84 -8.80 20.29
C ASN A 252 8.83 -8.85 19.12
N SER A 253 9.24 -10.05 18.70
CA SER A 253 10.09 -10.22 17.52
C SER A 253 9.42 -9.71 16.26
N LEU A 254 8.16 -10.07 16.02
CA LEU A 254 7.39 -9.60 14.87
C LEU A 254 7.19 -8.08 14.91
N ASN A 255 6.98 -7.49 16.08
CA ASN A 255 6.90 -6.05 16.25
C ASN A 255 8.21 -5.35 15.85
N GLN A 256 9.33 -5.85 16.33
CA GLN A 256 10.63 -5.29 15.98
C GLN A 256 10.91 -5.38 14.47
N LEU A 257 10.66 -6.56 13.88
CA LEU A 257 10.94 -6.81 12.46
C LEU A 257 10.03 -6.04 11.52
N SER A 258 8.76 -5.89 11.87
CA SER A 258 7.79 -5.11 11.09
C SER A 258 7.89 -3.60 11.33
N ASN A 259 8.64 -3.15 12.34
CA ASN A 259 8.63 -1.77 12.83
C ASN A 259 7.18 -1.26 13.09
N GLY A 260 6.29 -2.15 13.53
CA GLY A 260 4.88 -1.84 13.75
C GLY A 260 4.08 -1.51 12.48
N GLN A 261 4.57 -1.87 11.29
CA GLN A 261 3.87 -1.66 10.03
C GLN A 261 3.12 -2.92 9.60
N ILE A 262 1.92 -2.76 9.04
CA ILE A 262 1.04 -3.88 8.67
C ILE A 262 1.59 -4.71 7.50
N GLN A 263 2.15 -4.08 6.45
CA GLN A 263 2.64 -4.84 5.30
C GLN A 263 3.78 -5.77 5.66
N PRO A 264 4.88 -5.32 6.29
CA PRO A 264 5.95 -6.23 6.71
C PRO A 264 5.46 -7.29 7.71
N LEU A 265 4.50 -6.94 8.59
CA LEU A 265 3.92 -7.91 9.52
C LEU A 265 3.21 -9.04 8.77
N TYR A 266 2.37 -8.73 7.79
CA TYR A 266 1.70 -9.76 6.99
C TYR A 266 2.69 -10.59 6.18
N ASP A 267 3.73 -10.00 5.64
CA ASP A 267 4.75 -10.72 4.89
C ASP A 267 5.49 -11.73 5.79
N LEU A 268 5.80 -11.35 7.03
CA LEU A 268 6.39 -12.25 8.03
C LEU A 268 5.41 -13.38 8.42
N LEU A 269 4.15 -13.08 8.66
CA LEU A 269 3.12 -14.07 8.99
C LEU A 269 2.91 -15.08 7.86
N LYS A 270 2.88 -14.63 6.61
CA LYS A 270 2.80 -15.51 5.44
C LYS A 270 3.98 -16.46 5.36
N GLN A 271 5.19 -15.96 5.60
CA GLN A 271 6.40 -16.78 5.60
C GLN A 271 6.38 -17.85 6.70
N ILE A 272 5.95 -17.49 7.91
CA ILE A 272 5.79 -18.44 9.02
C ILE A 272 4.76 -19.52 8.65
N ALA A 273 3.62 -19.14 8.08
CA ALA A 273 2.60 -20.08 7.69
C ALA A 273 3.05 -21.03 6.56
N ILE A 274 3.74 -20.51 5.56
CA ILE A 274 4.28 -21.33 4.47
C ILE A 274 5.34 -22.32 5.02
N TRP A 275 6.23 -21.86 5.89
CA TRP A 275 7.20 -22.73 6.55
C TRP A 275 6.50 -23.85 7.35
N TYR A 276 5.42 -23.52 8.08
CA TYR A 276 4.69 -24.52 8.85
C TYR A 276 3.97 -25.56 7.97
N LEU A 277 3.55 -25.18 6.75
CA LEU A 277 3.02 -26.13 5.77
C LEU A 277 4.10 -27.04 5.19
N ASP A 278 5.29 -26.52 4.96
CA ASP A 278 6.40 -27.27 4.41
C ASP A 278 7.02 -28.22 5.46
N GLU A 279 6.93 -27.88 6.75
CA GLU A 279 7.48 -28.66 7.88
C GLU A 279 6.40 -28.97 8.95
N PRO A 280 5.38 -29.78 8.64
CA PRO A 280 4.20 -29.96 9.52
C PRO A 280 4.47 -30.62 10.87
N ASN A 281 5.65 -31.26 11.02
CA ASN A 281 6.10 -31.87 12.28
C ASN A 281 6.92 -30.91 13.15
N SER A 282 7.19 -29.70 12.68
CA SER A 282 7.93 -28.71 13.46
C SER A 282 7.05 -28.11 14.55
N GLU A 283 7.56 -28.07 15.76
CA GLU A 283 6.90 -27.40 16.86
C GLU A 283 6.99 -25.89 16.70
N ILE A 284 5.85 -25.21 16.89
CA ILE A 284 5.81 -23.75 16.97
C ILE A 284 6.28 -23.34 18.35
N ASN A 285 7.49 -22.89 18.43
CA ASN A 285 8.10 -22.33 19.63
C ASN A 285 8.97 -21.13 19.28
N ALA A 286 9.31 -20.31 20.28
CA ALA A 286 10.05 -19.08 20.08
C ALA A 286 11.40 -19.29 19.38
N ASN A 287 12.10 -20.41 19.67
CA ASN A 287 13.41 -20.69 19.09
C ASN A 287 13.33 -21.01 17.59
N ASN A 288 12.37 -21.87 17.20
CA ASN A 288 12.19 -22.23 15.79
C ASN A 288 11.76 -21.02 14.97
N ILE A 289 10.81 -20.22 15.47
CA ILE A 289 10.36 -19.00 14.82
C ILE A 289 11.49 -17.95 14.74
N SER A 290 12.26 -17.75 15.83
CA SER A 290 13.39 -16.83 15.81
C SER A 290 14.44 -17.25 14.78
N THR A 291 14.73 -18.55 14.67
CA THR A 291 15.67 -19.08 13.68
C THR A 291 15.16 -18.85 12.25
N LEU A 292 13.86 -19.07 12.01
CA LEU A 292 13.22 -18.78 10.72
C LEU A 292 13.33 -17.29 10.38
N LEU A 293 12.94 -16.43 11.29
CA LEU A 293 12.95 -14.98 11.08
C LEU A 293 14.39 -14.45 10.85
N THR A 294 15.40 -15.04 11.49
CA THR A 294 16.80 -14.68 11.25
C THR A 294 17.25 -15.09 9.85
N LYS A 295 16.82 -16.26 9.35
CA LYS A 295 17.11 -16.70 7.98
C LYS A 295 16.48 -15.78 6.93
N VAL A 296 15.29 -15.26 7.21
CA VAL A 296 14.59 -14.32 6.34
C VAL A 296 15.29 -12.96 6.26
N GLN A 297 15.91 -12.53 7.36
CA GLN A 297 16.64 -11.25 7.41
C GLN A 297 18.06 -11.32 6.83
N ALA A 298 18.63 -12.52 6.69
CA ALA A 298 19.93 -12.63 6.03
C ALA A 298 19.81 -12.00 4.64
N PRO A 299 20.59 -10.94 4.33
CA PRO A 299 20.55 -10.35 3.01
C PRO A 299 20.81 -11.48 2.02
N GLN A 300 20.00 -11.58 0.99
CA GLN A 300 20.32 -12.39 -0.16
C GLN A 300 21.56 -11.76 -0.80
N VAL A 301 22.72 -12.07 -0.23
CA VAL A 301 24.02 -11.64 -0.76
C VAL A 301 24.22 -12.39 -2.05
N GLY A 302 24.06 -11.67 -3.10
CA GLY A 302 24.45 -12.11 -4.41
C GLY A 302 23.48 -11.73 -5.48
N LEU A 303 23.71 -10.56 -6.05
CA LEU A 303 23.74 -10.32 -7.49
C LEU A 303 23.97 -8.82 -7.70
N GLU A 304 25.25 -8.41 -7.66
CA GLU A 304 25.72 -7.30 -8.48
C GLU A 304 25.94 -7.79 -9.90
#